data_a77f0efe2db79ccde344e03dad1ac189
#
_entry.id   a77f0efe2db79ccde344e03dad1ac189
#
_cell.length_a   1.000
_cell.length_b   1.000
_cell.length_c   1.000
_cell.angle_alpha   90.00
_cell.angle_beta   90.00
_cell.angle_gamma   90.00
#
_symmetry.space_group_name_H-M   'P 1'
#
loop_
_entity.id
_entity.type
_entity.pdbx_description
1 polymer ?
#
loop_
_entity_poly.entity_id
_entity_poly.type
_entity_poly.pdbx_seq_one_letter_code
_entity_poly.pdbx_strand_id
1 'polypeptide(L)'
;MTARDRTDRHIERWLPVLPELDPDVEGAVTRMSGFTRHLRTVKDRSLAALGLPAHEYDTLHALAGRRGRATPGELADDMAMAPASVTARVDALERRGFVRRIPSTVDRRRVDVELTEAGRAAWHAAIEVIGQEEHRLLGVLTPAERRLLADLLRRVSLHAERSTG
;
A
#
# COMPACT_ATOMS: atom_id res chain seq x y z
N MET A 1 13.04 -31.84 5.54
CA MET A 1 11.95 -31.77 4.53
C MET A 1 11.37 -30.35 4.58
N THR A 2 11.57 -29.57 3.53
CA THR A 2 10.97 -28.21 3.45
C THR A 2 9.45 -28.36 3.31
N ALA A 3 8.69 -27.65 4.14
CA ALA A 3 7.22 -27.69 4.05
C ALA A 3 6.76 -27.16 2.69
N ARG A 4 5.82 -27.88 2.06
CA ARG A 4 5.27 -27.51 0.74
C ARG A 4 4.09 -26.57 0.88
N ASP A 5 4.07 -25.51 0.08
CA ASP A 5 2.99 -24.54 0.03
C ASP A 5 2.01 -24.81 -1.13
N ARG A 6 1.08 -23.88 -1.34
CA ARG A 6 0.13 -23.94 -2.47
C ARG A 6 0.81 -23.78 -3.82
N THR A 7 1.89 -23.00 -3.88
CA THR A 7 2.63 -22.71 -5.11
C THR A 7 3.41 -23.91 -5.57
N ASP A 8 3.99 -24.71 -4.65
CA ASP A 8 4.65 -25.96 -5.01
C ASP A 8 3.69 -26.93 -5.70
N ARG A 9 2.46 -27.06 -5.16
CA ARG A 9 1.39 -27.88 -5.76
C ARG A 9 0.89 -27.33 -7.10
N HIS A 10 0.90 -26.01 -7.27
CA HIS A 10 0.58 -25.37 -8.53
C HIS A 10 1.63 -25.72 -9.59
N ILE A 11 2.91 -25.53 -9.30
CA ILE A 11 4.02 -25.84 -10.20
C ILE A 11 4.00 -27.33 -10.61
N GLU A 12 3.87 -28.23 -9.65
CA GLU A 12 3.78 -29.68 -9.92
C GLU A 12 2.65 -30.05 -10.88
N ARG A 13 1.52 -29.36 -10.81
CA ARG A 13 0.38 -29.58 -11.72
C ARG A 13 0.67 -29.12 -13.14
N TRP A 14 1.42 -28.02 -13.29
CA TRP A 14 1.64 -27.39 -14.58
C TRP A 14 2.85 -27.93 -15.33
N LEU A 15 3.90 -28.37 -14.64
CA LEU A 15 5.10 -28.92 -15.27
C LEU A 15 4.83 -30.02 -16.33
N PRO A 16 3.90 -30.98 -16.13
CA PRO A 16 3.60 -31.96 -17.16
C PRO A 16 2.87 -31.39 -18.39
N VAL A 17 2.22 -30.23 -18.26
CA VAL A 17 1.44 -29.56 -19.32
C VAL A 17 2.30 -28.53 -20.05
N LEU A 18 3.22 -27.89 -19.33
CA LEU A 18 4.14 -26.85 -19.80
C LEU A 18 5.58 -27.24 -19.41
N PRO A 19 6.22 -28.15 -20.15
CA PRO A 19 7.58 -28.61 -19.82
C PRO A 19 8.65 -27.53 -19.81
N GLU A 20 8.43 -26.42 -20.54
CA GLU A 20 9.30 -25.23 -20.59
C GLU A 20 9.08 -24.26 -19.42
N LEU A 21 8.15 -24.53 -18.50
CA LEU A 21 7.91 -23.70 -17.33
C LEU A 21 9.15 -23.66 -16.44
N ASP A 22 9.68 -22.45 -16.19
CA ASP A 22 10.72 -22.25 -15.19
C ASP A 22 10.08 -22.25 -13.78
N PRO A 23 10.33 -23.29 -12.97
CA PRO A 23 9.68 -23.44 -11.66
C PRO A 23 10.11 -22.34 -10.66
N ASP A 24 11.30 -21.77 -10.82
CA ASP A 24 11.79 -20.73 -9.92
C ASP A 24 11.13 -19.39 -10.24
N VAL A 25 10.99 -19.04 -11.52
CA VAL A 25 10.28 -17.86 -11.98
C VAL A 25 8.80 -17.94 -11.61
N GLU A 26 8.14 -19.05 -11.95
CA GLU A 26 6.73 -19.27 -11.60
C GLU A 26 6.51 -19.24 -10.09
N GLY A 27 7.42 -19.88 -9.34
CA GLY A 27 7.39 -19.92 -7.89
C GLY A 27 7.50 -18.52 -7.28
N ALA A 28 8.39 -17.68 -7.77
CA ALA A 28 8.56 -16.30 -7.31
C ALA A 28 7.31 -15.44 -7.62
N VAL A 29 6.84 -15.45 -8.87
CA VAL A 29 5.70 -14.63 -9.33
C VAL A 29 4.42 -15.02 -8.60
N THR A 30 4.13 -16.30 -8.50
CA THR A 30 2.91 -16.80 -7.84
C THR A 30 2.92 -16.48 -6.34
N ARG A 31 4.07 -16.62 -5.64
CA ARG A 31 4.20 -16.28 -4.23
C ARG A 31 4.07 -14.79 -3.99
N MET A 32 4.72 -13.94 -4.79
CA MET A 32 4.58 -12.48 -4.71
C MET A 32 3.11 -12.06 -4.89
N SER A 33 2.43 -12.58 -5.90
CA SER A 33 1.01 -12.29 -6.18
C SER A 33 0.10 -12.75 -5.03
N GLY A 34 0.33 -13.93 -4.50
CA GLY A 34 -0.40 -14.48 -3.37
C GLY A 34 -0.20 -13.69 -2.09
N PHE A 35 1.04 -13.30 -1.80
CA PHE A 35 1.41 -12.52 -0.64
C PHE A 35 0.83 -11.08 -0.70
N THR A 36 0.93 -10.41 -1.84
CA THR A 36 0.33 -9.09 -2.05
C THR A 36 -1.18 -9.11 -1.85
N ARG A 37 -1.87 -10.14 -2.35
CA ARG A 37 -3.31 -10.33 -2.13
C ARG A 37 -3.65 -10.55 -0.67
N HIS A 38 -2.84 -11.33 0.05
CA HIS A 38 -3.01 -11.55 1.49
C HIS A 38 -2.86 -10.25 2.28
N LEU A 39 -1.79 -9.48 2.04
CA LEU A 39 -1.57 -8.18 2.68
C LEU A 39 -2.75 -7.22 2.44
N ARG A 40 -3.26 -7.15 1.22
CA ARG A 40 -4.44 -6.33 0.89
C ARG A 40 -5.66 -6.77 1.71
N THR A 41 -5.95 -8.07 1.76
CA THR A 41 -7.09 -8.60 2.53
C THR A 41 -6.97 -8.27 4.02
N VAL A 42 -5.78 -8.39 4.59
CA VAL A 42 -5.51 -8.06 5.99
C VAL A 42 -5.68 -6.56 6.23
N LYS A 43 -5.08 -5.73 5.38
CA LYS A 43 -5.24 -4.26 5.42
C LYS A 43 -6.72 -3.88 5.41
N ASP A 44 -7.51 -4.39 4.46
CA ASP A 44 -8.92 -4.06 4.33
C ASP A 44 -9.73 -4.45 5.58
N ARG A 45 -9.45 -5.62 6.16
CA ARG A 45 -10.09 -6.07 7.41
C ARG A 45 -9.71 -5.18 8.60
N SER A 46 -8.43 -4.84 8.74
CA SER A 46 -7.94 -3.98 9.81
C SER A 46 -8.57 -2.58 9.75
N LEU A 47 -8.63 -2.01 8.54
CA LEU A 47 -9.25 -0.72 8.31
C LEU A 47 -10.76 -0.75 8.57
N ALA A 48 -11.44 -1.81 8.15
CA ALA A 48 -12.88 -1.99 8.43
C ALA A 48 -13.17 -2.05 9.93
N ALA A 49 -12.32 -2.73 10.71
CA ALA A 49 -12.45 -2.80 12.18
C ALA A 49 -12.28 -1.43 12.85
N LEU A 50 -11.53 -0.51 12.23
CA LEU A 50 -11.36 0.88 12.68
C LEU A 50 -12.42 1.83 12.11
N GLY A 51 -13.38 1.32 11.32
CA GLY A 51 -14.36 2.15 10.62
C GLY A 51 -13.73 3.14 9.62
N LEU A 52 -12.54 2.83 9.11
CA LEU A 52 -11.81 3.67 8.16
C LEU A 52 -11.72 2.95 6.81
N PRO A 53 -12.53 3.34 5.80
CA PRO A 53 -12.43 2.76 4.46
C PRO A 53 -11.03 2.90 3.85
N ALA A 54 -10.58 1.92 3.07
CA ALA A 54 -9.24 1.90 2.50
C ALA A 54 -8.92 3.17 1.68
N HIS A 55 -9.88 3.67 0.90
CA HIS A 55 -9.68 4.89 0.11
C HIS A 55 -9.53 6.16 0.96
N GLU A 56 -10.14 6.21 2.14
CA GLU A 56 -9.93 7.30 3.10
C GLU A 56 -8.56 7.19 3.77
N TYR A 57 -8.18 5.98 4.20
CA TYR A 57 -6.83 5.71 4.72
C TYR A 57 -5.76 6.12 3.72
N ASP A 58 -5.89 5.73 2.45
CA ASP A 58 -4.90 6.06 1.42
C ASP A 58 -4.71 7.58 1.27
N THR A 59 -5.79 8.35 1.38
CA THR A 59 -5.74 9.83 1.34
C THR A 59 -5.09 10.41 2.59
N LEU A 60 -5.41 9.90 3.78
CA LEU A 60 -4.74 10.31 5.03
C LEU A 60 -3.26 9.95 5.01
N HIS A 61 -2.92 8.78 4.43
CA HIS A 61 -1.53 8.33 4.30
C HIS A 61 -0.72 9.23 3.36
N ALA A 62 -1.28 9.62 2.22
CA ALA A 62 -0.66 10.57 1.29
C ALA A 62 -0.43 11.93 1.97
N LEU A 63 -1.43 12.44 2.70
CA LEU A 63 -1.29 13.68 3.49
C LEU A 63 -0.21 13.57 4.56
N ALA A 64 -0.16 12.45 5.30
CA ALA A 64 0.84 12.23 6.34
C ALA A 64 2.26 12.23 5.76
N GLY A 65 2.47 11.60 4.59
CA GLY A 65 3.73 11.62 3.84
C GLY A 65 4.20 13.03 3.47
N ARG A 66 3.27 13.98 3.30
CA ARG A 66 3.52 15.40 3.04
C ARG A 66 3.49 16.27 4.32
N ARG A 67 3.85 15.70 5.45
CA ARG A 67 3.85 16.36 6.77
C ARG A 67 2.48 16.87 7.20
N GLY A 68 1.42 16.25 6.69
CA GLY A 68 0.04 16.52 7.05
C GLY A 68 -0.63 17.64 6.26
N ARG A 69 -0.01 18.17 5.19
CA ARG A 69 -0.56 19.25 4.38
C ARG A 69 -0.21 19.09 2.91
N ALA A 70 -1.18 19.27 2.02
CA ALA A 70 -1.00 19.24 0.57
C ALA A 70 -2.12 19.99 -0.15
N THR A 71 -1.88 20.40 -1.38
CA THR A 71 -2.96 20.80 -2.28
C THR A 71 -3.69 19.58 -2.84
N PRO A 72 -4.96 19.72 -3.27
CA PRO A 72 -5.68 18.62 -3.96
C PRO A 72 -4.94 18.12 -5.21
N GLY A 73 -4.24 18.99 -5.93
CA GLY A 73 -3.45 18.62 -7.11
C GLY A 73 -2.28 17.70 -6.74
N GLU A 74 -1.50 18.06 -5.72
CA GLU A 74 -0.39 17.24 -5.23
C GLU A 74 -0.86 15.86 -4.73
N LEU A 75 -2.04 15.80 -4.10
CA LEU A 75 -2.64 14.53 -3.70
C LEU A 75 -3.05 13.70 -4.91
N ALA A 76 -3.57 14.34 -5.97
CA ALA A 76 -3.92 13.66 -7.21
C ALA A 76 -2.70 13.03 -7.87
N ASP A 77 -1.59 13.77 -7.91
CA ASP A 77 -0.31 13.28 -8.44
C ASP A 77 0.24 12.12 -7.62
N ASP A 78 0.32 12.26 -6.29
CA ASP A 78 0.84 11.20 -5.40
C ASP A 78 0.02 9.91 -5.44
N MET A 79 -1.28 10.05 -5.62
CA MET A 79 -2.21 8.91 -5.64
C MET A 79 -2.49 8.38 -7.07
N ALA A 80 -1.88 8.99 -8.08
CA ALA A 80 -2.12 8.69 -9.51
C ALA A 80 -3.64 8.67 -9.84
N MET A 81 -4.37 9.71 -9.40
CA MET A 81 -5.82 9.79 -9.50
C MET A 81 -6.29 11.05 -10.22
N ALA A 82 -7.49 10.98 -10.79
CA ALA A 82 -8.14 12.16 -11.33
C ALA A 82 -8.48 13.18 -10.20
N PRO A 83 -8.27 14.49 -10.41
CA PRO A 83 -8.52 15.53 -9.40
C PRO A 83 -9.95 15.50 -8.81
N ALA A 84 -10.96 15.20 -9.63
CA ALA A 84 -12.35 15.08 -9.17
C ALA A 84 -12.53 13.97 -8.12
N SER A 85 -11.82 12.85 -8.28
CA SER A 85 -11.85 11.72 -7.33
C SER A 85 -11.21 12.11 -6.00
N VAL A 86 -10.11 12.88 -6.03
CA VAL A 86 -9.46 13.40 -4.81
C VAL A 86 -10.39 14.37 -4.09
N THR A 87 -11.06 15.27 -4.82
CA THR A 87 -12.02 16.22 -4.24
C THR A 87 -13.10 15.49 -3.46
N ALA A 88 -13.72 14.46 -4.06
CA ALA A 88 -14.75 13.66 -3.38
C ALA A 88 -14.26 12.98 -2.11
N ARG A 89 -13.01 12.45 -2.12
CA ARG A 89 -12.38 11.85 -0.93
C ARG A 89 -12.10 12.87 0.17
N VAL A 90 -11.57 14.03 -0.20
CA VAL A 90 -11.32 15.14 0.73
C VAL A 90 -12.63 15.62 1.35
N ASP A 91 -13.73 15.77 0.57
CA ASP A 91 -15.05 16.13 1.07
C ASP A 91 -15.58 15.12 2.10
N ALA A 92 -15.37 13.82 1.85
CA ALA A 92 -15.75 12.77 2.80
C ALA A 92 -14.96 12.85 4.10
N LEU A 93 -13.65 13.02 4.02
CA LEU A 93 -12.76 13.17 5.18
C LEU A 93 -13.04 14.45 5.96
N GLU A 94 -13.38 15.55 5.30
CA GLU A 94 -13.73 16.82 5.95
C GLU A 94 -15.05 16.70 6.72
N ARG A 95 -16.07 16.05 6.15
CA ARG A 95 -17.33 15.73 6.88
C ARG A 95 -17.11 14.88 8.12
N ARG A 96 -16.08 14.03 8.12
CA ARG A 96 -15.66 13.22 9.29
C ARG A 96 -14.76 13.99 10.26
N GLY A 97 -14.37 15.20 9.93
CA GLY A 97 -13.47 16.01 10.73
C GLY A 97 -12.00 15.54 10.72
N PHE A 98 -11.61 14.68 9.77
CA PHE A 98 -10.25 14.16 9.68
C PHE A 98 -9.30 15.09 8.92
N VAL A 99 -9.84 15.92 8.04
CA VAL A 99 -9.10 16.97 7.35
C VAL A 99 -9.86 18.28 7.42
N ARG A 100 -9.18 19.36 7.15
CA ARG A 100 -9.77 20.70 6.95
C ARG A 100 -9.16 21.38 5.75
N ARG A 101 -9.93 22.22 5.08
CA ARG A 101 -9.43 23.12 4.04
C ARG A 101 -8.97 24.44 4.67
N ILE A 102 -7.79 24.89 4.27
CA ILE A 102 -7.21 26.15 4.73
C ILE A 102 -6.69 26.95 3.53
N PRO A 103 -6.72 28.29 3.59
CA PRO A 103 -6.05 29.10 2.58
C PRO A 103 -4.58 28.73 2.47
N SER A 104 -4.06 28.59 1.25
CA SER A 104 -2.63 28.31 1.05
C SER A 104 -1.78 29.49 1.52
N THR A 105 -0.66 29.16 2.18
CA THR A 105 0.31 30.19 2.60
C THR A 105 1.22 30.65 1.47
N VAL A 106 1.28 29.87 0.37
CA VAL A 106 2.13 30.15 -0.79
C VAL A 106 1.37 30.95 -1.84
N ASP A 107 0.10 30.63 -2.08
CA ASP A 107 -0.76 31.34 -3.02
C ASP A 107 -2.18 31.42 -2.44
N ARG A 108 -2.63 32.64 -2.10
CA ARG A 108 -3.95 32.90 -1.51
C ARG A 108 -5.13 32.50 -2.39
N ARG A 109 -4.91 32.20 -3.68
CA ARG A 109 -5.93 31.70 -4.61
C ARG A 109 -6.09 30.17 -4.51
N ARG A 110 -5.19 29.50 -3.79
CA ARG A 110 -5.18 28.04 -3.63
C ARG A 110 -5.68 27.65 -2.24
N VAL A 111 -6.23 26.47 -2.17
CA VAL A 111 -6.69 25.85 -0.93
C VAL A 111 -5.81 24.64 -0.67
N ASP A 112 -5.28 24.55 0.52
CA ASP A 112 -4.56 23.37 1.01
C ASP A 112 -5.51 22.53 1.85
N VAL A 113 -5.26 21.23 1.86
CA VAL A 113 -5.90 20.25 2.74
C VAL A 113 -4.92 19.92 3.86
N GLU A 114 -5.37 20.00 5.09
CA GLU A 114 -4.55 19.74 6.27
C GLU A 114 -5.18 18.65 7.13
N LEU A 115 -4.35 17.71 7.64
CA LEU A 115 -4.78 16.75 8.65
C LEU A 115 -5.14 17.46 9.95
N THR A 116 -6.31 17.17 10.49
CA THR A 116 -6.65 17.53 11.87
C THR A 116 -5.96 16.59 12.86
N GLU A 117 -6.06 16.90 14.16
CA GLU A 117 -5.58 15.98 15.19
C GLU A 117 -6.34 14.64 15.15
N ALA A 118 -7.66 14.66 14.94
CA ALA A 118 -8.47 13.46 14.76
C ALA A 118 -8.04 12.64 13.53
N GLY A 119 -7.72 13.30 12.40
CA GLY A 119 -7.19 12.64 11.20
C GLY A 119 -5.83 12.00 11.42
N ARG A 120 -4.92 12.67 12.16
CA ARG A 120 -3.63 12.09 12.55
C ARG A 120 -3.81 10.88 13.45
N ALA A 121 -4.69 10.96 14.44
CA ALA A 121 -4.97 9.85 15.35
C ALA A 121 -5.55 8.64 14.59
N ALA A 122 -6.51 8.86 13.69
CA ALA A 122 -7.09 7.81 12.86
C ALA A 122 -6.04 7.14 11.95
N TRP A 123 -5.18 7.94 11.32
CA TRP A 123 -4.08 7.43 10.51
C TRP A 123 -3.06 6.64 11.34
N HIS A 124 -2.65 7.15 12.52
CA HIS A 124 -1.72 6.45 13.41
C HIS A 124 -2.27 5.09 13.86
N ALA A 125 -3.52 5.04 14.29
CA ALA A 125 -4.18 3.79 14.69
C ALA A 125 -4.18 2.77 13.53
N ALA A 126 -4.45 3.23 12.31
CA ALA A 126 -4.46 2.37 11.14
C ALA A 126 -3.06 1.85 10.78
N ILE A 127 -2.03 2.72 10.75
CA ILE A 127 -0.67 2.32 10.38
C ILE A 127 -0.04 1.40 11.42
N GLU A 128 -0.39 1.57 12.70
CA GLU A 128 0.08 0.68 13.77
C GLU A 128 -0.44 -0.75 13.57
N VAL A 129 -1.75 -0.93 13.34
CA VAL A 129 -2.34 -2.25 13.13
C VAL A 129 -1.82 -2.91 11.84
N ILE A 130 -1.70 -2.15 10.75
CA ILE A 130 -1.14 -2.65 9.49
C ILE A 130 0.32 -3.07 9.68
N GLY A 131 1.12 -2.22 10.31
CA GLY A 131 2.55 -2.48 10.55
C GLY A 131 2.79 -3.69 11.46
N GLN A 132 1.97 -3.87 12.50
CA GLN A 132 2.03 -5.06 13.37
C GLN A 132 1.82 -6.35 12.55
N GLU A 133 0.84 -6.36 11.65
CA GLU A 133 0.58 -7.53 10.81
C GLU A 133 1.70 -7.80 9.79
N GLU A 134 2.25 -6.76 9.17
CA GLU A 134 3.42 -6.89 8.29
C GLU A 134 4.63 -7.46 9.05
N HIS A 135 4.89 -6.98 10.25
CA HIS A 135 5.95 -7.50 11.10
C HIS A 135 5.70 -8.95 11.52
N ARG A 136 4.46 -9.32 11.83
CA ARG A 136 4.10 -10.70 12.16
C ARG A 136 4.34 -11.64 10.98
N LEU A 137 3.94 -11.24 9.78
CA LEU A 137 4.10 -12.06 8.57
C LEU A 137 5.56 -12.24 8.18
N LEU A 138 6.35 -11.17 8.23
CA LEU A 138 7.77 -11.22 7.89
C LEU A 138 8.66 -11.63 9.07
N GLY A 139 8.08 -11.81 10.25
CA GLY A 139 8.79 -12.23 11.46
C GLY A 139 9.35 -13.66 11.40
N VAL A 140 8.88 -14.47 10.45
CA VAL A 140 9.44 -15.82 10.17
C VAL A 140 10.83 -15.75 9.55
N LEU A 141 11.23 -14.58 9.05
CA LEU A 141 12.54 -14.34 8.45
C LEU A 141 13.49 -13.68 9.49
N THR A 142 14.74 -14.06 9.46
CA THR A 142 15.79 -13.34 10.18
C THR A 142 15.97 -11.91 9.62
N PRO A 143 16.59 -10.99 10.38
CA PRO A 143 16.89 -9.65 9.87
C PRO A 143 17.72 -9.65 8.57
N ALA A 144 18.64 -10.60 8.40
CA ALA A 144 19.44 -10.73 7.19
C ALA A 144 18.59 -11.18 5.98
N GLU A 145 17.71 -12.16 6.17
CA GLU A 145 16.79 -12.63 5.13
C GLU A 145 15.78 -11.56 4.73
N ARG A 146 15.27 -10.76 5.67
CA ARG A 146 14.41 -9.60 5.34
C ARG A 146 15.12 -8.57 4.46
N ARG A 147 16.39 -8.26 4.77
CA ARG A 147 17.20 -7.36 3.93
C ARG A 147 17.43 -7.94 2.54
N LEU A 148 17.78 -9.22 2.46
CA LEU A 148 17.96 -9.91 1.18
C LEU A 148 16.68 -9.89 0.34
N LEU A 149 15.53 -10.21 0.93
CA LEU A 149 14.24 -10.16 0.25
C LEU A 149 13.95 -8.75 -0.28
N ALA A 150 14.15 -7.71 0.53
CA ALA A 150 13.96 -6.32 0.11
C ALA A 150 14.89 -5.93 -1.07
N ASP A 151 16.15 -6.38 -1.06
CA ASP A 151 17.10 -6.12 -2.13
C ASP A 151 16.74 -6.84 -3.43
N LEU A 152 16.29 -8.09 -3.35
CA LEU A 152 15.85 -8.85 -4.51
C LEU A 152 14.61 -8.20 -5.15
N LEU A 153 13.62 -7.85 -4.34
CA LEU A 153 12.41 -7.16 -4.81
C LEU A 153 12.73 -5.80 -5.41
N ARG A 154 13.64 -5.02 -4.81
CA ARG A 154 14.10 -3.72 -5.38
C ARG A 154 14.68 -3.90 -6.78
N ARG A 155 15.51 -4.91 -6.99
CA ARG A 155 16.11 -5.18 -8.32
C ARG A 155 15.06 -5.49 -9.37
N VAL A 156 14.07 -6.32 -9.01
CA VAL A 156 12.95 -6.66 -9.91
C VAL A 156 12.09 -5.43 -10.22
N SER A 157 11.75 -4.63 -9.20
CA SER A 157 10.95 -3.40 -9.36
C SER A 157 11.64 -2.38 -10.26
N LEU A 158 12.94 -2.12 -10.04
CA LEU A 158 13.71 -1.20 -10.89
C LEU A 158 13.80 -1.65 -12.34
N HIS A 159 13.81 -2.97 -12.60
CA HIS A 159 13.77 -3.49 -13.96
C HIS A 159 12.40 -3.29 -14.61
N ALA A 160 11.32 -3.57 -13.86
CA ALA A 160 9.96 -3.38 -14.35
C ALA A 160 9.67 -1.91 -14.69
N GLU A 161 10.07 -0.96 -13.83
CA GLU A 161 9.89 0.49 -14.04
C GLU A 161 10.57 0.96 -15.33
N ARG A 162 11.78 0.45 -15.62
CA ARG A 162 12.52 0.78 -16.86
C ARG A 162 11.89 0.17 -18.13
N SER A 163 11.14 -0.90 -17.99
CA SER A 163 10.52 -1.60 -19.12
C SER A 163 9.14 -1.02 -19.49
N THR A 164 8.60 -0.13 -18.65
CA THR A 164 7.26 0.47 -18.83
C THR A 164 7.33 1.93 -19.32
N GLY A 165 8.52 2.54 -19.36
CA GLY A 165 8.78 3.88 -19.89
C GLY A 165 9.41 3.81 -21.28
#